data_eaff5e7c8b291abbaf21390ab79f1ca3
#
_entry.id   eaff5e7c8b291abbaf21390ab79f1ca3
#
_cell.length_a   1.000
_cell.length_b   1.000
_cell.length_c   1.000
_cell.angle_alpha   90.00
_cell.angle_beta   90.00
_cell.angle_gamma   90.00
#
_symmetry.space_group_name_H-M   'P 1'
#
loop_
_entity.id
_entity.type
_entity.pdbx_description
1 polymer ?
#
loop_
_entity_poly.entity_id
_entity_poly.type
_entity_poly.pdbx_seq_one_letter_code
_entity_poly.pdbx_strand_id
1 'polypeptide(L)'
;MQRVDTIWQADSVVHHYLTGTRGAIPLAQEQIAVMERVIAAARPAGVQTFLDLGCGDGVLGAVLLARYPAANGVFVDFSPAMLTAAQARLHQHQNAHLVAADYSHPHWYFHETIAAHAPFDVIVSGFSLHHQPDARKWAIYAELFHLLRPGGVFVNLEQVASHSTFGHALAEQHMLDTLWRHQQRQGQTADWESFAQAFHSRADKHANQLTPVETQCRWLREIGFVDVDCYLKLFELAVFAGSKPEDVH
;
A
#
# COMPACT_ATOMS: atom_id res chain seq x y z
N MET A 1 18.54 -5.86 9.97
CA MET A 1 18.92 -5.03 8.80
C MET A 1 18.53 -3.61 9.13
N GLN A 2 19.33 -2.60 8.83
CA GLN A 2 18.95 -1.22 9.15
C GLN A 2 17.88 -0.75 8.16
N ARG A 3 16.79 -0.16 8.66
CA ARG A 3 15.70 0.40 7.86
C ARG A 3 16.21 1.58 7.03
N VAL A 4 15.85 1.65 5.74
CA VAL A 4 16.29 2.72 4.82
C VAL A 4 15.24 3.79 4.59
N ASP A 5 14.00 3.55 4.97
CA ASP A 5 12.84 4.41 4.75
C ASP A 5 12.44 5.24 6.00
N THR A 6 13.37 5.44 6.94
CA THR A 6 13.16 6.26 8.15
C THR A 6 12.79 7.72 7.85
N ILE A 7 13.03 8.18 6.61
CA ILE A 7 12.62 9.50 6.13
C ILE A 7 11.11 9.74 6.29
N TRP A 8 10.29 8.69 6.26
CA TRP A 8 8.85 8.76 6.47
C TRP A 8 8.43 9.09 7.93
N GLN A 9 9.38 9.16 8.85
CA GLN A 9 9.15 9.68 10.21
C GLN A 9 9.26 11.21 10.30
N ALA A 10 9.75 11.88 9.25
CA ALA A 10 9.88 13.32 9.22
C ALA A 10 8.56 13.99 8.78
N ASP A 11 8.00 14.86 9.63
CA ASP A 11 6.74 15.56 9.37
C ASP A 11 6.73 16.32 8.04
N SER A 12 7.87 16.91 7.66
CA SER A 12 8.00 17.65 6.40
C SER A 12 7.85 16.76 5.17
N VAL A 13 8.37 15.53 5.20
CA VAL A 13 8.26 14.54 4.10
C VAL A 13 6.83 14.05 4.00
N VAL A 14 6.21 13.71 5.13
CA VAL A 14 4.82 13.28 5.21
C VAL A 14 3.89 14.38 4.69
N HIS A 15 4.06 15.61 5.16
CA HIS A 15 3.25 16.75 4.73
C HIS A 15 3.37 16.96 3.20
N HIS A 16 4.59 16.98 2.65
CA HIS A 16 4.81 17.14 1.22
C HIS A 16 4.14 16.02 0.40
N TYR A 17 4.24 14.77 0.86
CA TYR A 17 3.59 13.65 0.22
C TYR A 17 2.07 13.78 0.21
N LEU A 18 1.46 14.07 1.37
CA LEU A 18 0.00 14.13 1.52
C LEU A 18 -0.63 15.30 0.76
N THR A 19 0.06 16.45 0.69
CA THR A 19 -0.45 17.65 0.02
C THR A 19 -0.13 17.70 -1.48
N GLY A 20 0.89 16.99 -1.94
CA GLY A 20 1.39 17.06 -3.33
C GLY A 20 1.31 15.75 -4.08
N THR A 21 2.19 14.81 -3.75
CA THR A 21 2.45 13.61 -4.58
C THR A 21 1.24 12.67 -4.64
N ARG A 22 0.56 12.47 -3.51
CA ARG A 22 -0.53 11.50 -3.41
C ARG A 22 -1.70 11.80 -4.33
N GLY A 23 -2.13 13.06 -4.43
CA GLY A 23 -3.24 13.48 -5.30
C GLY A 23 -2.92 13.37 -6.79
N ALA A 24 -1.65 13.15 -7.12
CA ALA A 24 -1.15 13.07 -8.48
C ALA A 24 -0.73 11.66 -8.92
N ILE A 25 -0.91 10.64 -8.07
CA ILE A 25 -0.61 9.25 -8.45
C ILE A 25 -1.48 8.87 -9.66
N PRO A 26 -0.86 8.42 -10.78
CA PRO A 26 -1.62 8.03 -11.96
C PRO A 26 -2.64 6.92 -11.66
N LEU A 27 -3.85 7.07 -12.16
CA LEU A 27 -4.94 6.10 -12.00
C LEU A 27 -5.26 5.76 -10.53
N ALA A 28 -5.08 6.70 -9.58
CA ALA A 28 -5.31 6.42 -8.15
C ALA A 28 -6.75 5.95 -7.87
N GLN A 29 -7.74 6.54 -8.55
CA GLN A 29 -9.16 6.16 -8.40
C GLN A 29 -9.43 4.78 -9.00
N GLU A 30 -8.85 4.49 -10.17
CA GLU A 30 -8.97 3.21 -10.86
C GLU A 30 -8.29 2.09 -10.06
N GLN A 31 -7.14 2.35 -9.45
CA GLN A 31 -6.46 1.40 -8.56
C GLN A 31 -7.36 1.03 -7.38
N ILE A 32 -7.98 2.02 -6.73
CA ILE A 32 -8.93 1.80 -5.63
C ILE A 32 -10.17 1.04 -6.14
N ALA A 33 -10.73 1.40 -7.27
CA ALA A 33 -11.89 0.71 -7.84
C ALA A 33 -11.60 -0.77 -8.17
N VAL A 34 -10.37 -1.07 -8.65
CA VAL A 34 -9.91 -2.45 -8.85
C VAL A 34 -9.80 -3.18 -7.53
N MET A 35 -9.18 -2.57 -6.50
CA MET A 35 -9.12 -3.14 -5.16
C MET A 35 -10.50 -3.49 -4.62
N GLU A 36 -11.46 -2.55 -4.66
CA GLU A 36 -12.83 -2.78 -4.19
C GLU A 36 -13.52 -3.92 -4.95
N ARG A 37 -13.30 -4.02 -6.26
CA ARG A 37 -13.88 -5.07 -7.11
C ARG A 37 -13.31 -6.45 -6.77
N VAL A 38 -12.00 -6.55 -6.57
CA VAL A 38 -11.33 -7.79 -6.17
C VAL A 38 -11.84 -8.24 -4.80
N ILE A 39 -11.91 -7.33 -3.83
CA ILE A 39 -12.40 -7.63 -2.48
C ILE A 39 -13.86 -8.07 -2.52
N ALA A 40 -14.74 -7.37 -3.24
CA ALA A 40 -16.15 -7.72 -3.34
C ALA A 40 -16.38 -9.09 -3.99
N ALA A 41 -15.55 -9.46 -4.97
CA ALA A 41 -15.60 -10.77 -5.62
C ALA A 41 -15.10 -11.90 -4.69
N ALA A 42 -14.01 -11.67 -3.97
CA ALA A 42 -13.43 -12.63 -3.04
C ALA A 42 -14.29 -12.79 -1.75
N ARG A 43 -14.98 -11.72 -1.33
CA ARG A 43 -15.77 -11.70 -0.09
C ARG A 43 -17.25 -11.36 -0.34
N PRO A 44 -18.01 -12.21 -1.07
CA PRO A 44 -19.41 -11.93 -1.40
C PRO A 44 -20.33 -11.87 -0.16
N ALA A 45 -19.95 -12.53 0.95
CA ALA A 45 -20.63 -12.43 2.24
C ALA A 45 -20.33 -11.13 3.01
N GLY A 46 -19.45 -10.27 2.48
CA GLY A 46 -19.02 -9.04 3.13
C GLY A 46 -17.71 -9.19 3.90
N VAL A 47 -17.28 -8.10 4.53
CA VAL A 47 -16.04 -7.99 5.30
C VAL A 47 -16.39 -7.64 6.74
N GLN A 48 -15.87 -8.40 7.70
CA GLN A 48 -16.05 -8.17 9.15
C GLN A 48 -14.79 -7.56 9.78
N THR A 49 -13.61 -7.98 9.30
CA THR A 49 -12.32 -7.49 9.81
C THR A 49 -11.36 -7.27 8.65
N PHE A 50 -10.60 -6.19 8.71
CA PHE A 50 -9.53 -5.95 7.74
C PHE A 50 -8.29 -5.33 8.38
N LEU A 51 -7.15 -5.50 7.71
CA LEU A 51 -5.86 -4.89 8.05
C LEU A 51 -5.42 -3.98 6.90
N ASP A 52 -5.09 -2.73 7.21
CA ASP A 52 -4.42 -1.78 6.30
C ASP A 52 -2.94 -1.67 6.74
N LEU A 53 -2.05 -2.35 6.01
CA LEU A 53 -0.63 -2.47 6.36
C LEU A 53 0.21 -1.39 5.68
N GLY A 54 0.90 -0.58 6.49
CA GLY A 54 1.54 0.64 6.02
C GLY A 54 0.48 1.64 5.59
N CYS A 55 -0.50 1.86 6.46
CA CYS A 55 -1.74 2.55 6.14
C CYS A 55 -1.56 4.02 5.75
N GLY A 56 -0.41 4.62 6.08
CA GLY A 56 -0.20 6.05 5.88
C GLY A 56 -1.30 6.87 6.58
N ASP A 57 -1.99 7.74 5.85
CA ASP A 57 -3.13 8.51 6.37
C ASP A 57 -4.47 7.73 6.35
N GLY A 58 -4.44 6.41 6.13
CA GLY A 58 -5.59 5.53 6.24
C GLY A 58 -6.56 5.56 5.06
N VAL A 59 -6.14 5.98 3.87
CA VAL A 59 -7.07 6.14 2.74
C VAL A 59 -7.70 4.84 2.28
N LEU A 60 -6.92 3.74 2.18
CA LEU A 60 -7.45 2.47 1.69
C LEU A 60 -8.45 1.88 2.68
N GLY A 61 -8.08 1.88 3.96
CA GLY A 61 -8.98 1.43 5.00
C GLY A 61 -10.23 2.31 5.16
N ALA A 62 -10.14 3.64 4.94
CA ALA A 62 -11.31 4.52 4.91
C ALA A 62 -12.30 4.15 3.79
N VAL A 63 -11.80 3.77 2.62
CA VAL A 63 -12.65 3.24 1.52
C VAL A 63 -13.34 1.96 1.95
N LEU A 64 -12.63 1.06 2.65
CA LEU A 64 -13.21 -0.18 3.16
C LEU A 64 -14.27 0.10 4.24
N LEU A 65 -14.04 1.03 5.17
CA LEU A 65 -15.05 1.43 6.17
C LEU A 65 -16.28 2.08 5.54
N ALA A 66 -16.11 2.86 4.48
CA ALA A 66 -17.24 3.42 3.74
C ALA A 66 -18.09 2.33 3.06
N ARG A 67 -17.46 1.29 2.55
CA ARG A 67 -18.10 0.15 1.88
C ARG A 67 -18.69 -0.85 2.87
N TYR A 68 -18.01 -1.09 3.99
CA TYR A 68 -18.34 -2.07 5.03
C TYR A 68 -18.34 -1.38 6.40
N PRO A 69 -19.35 -0.55 6.69
CA PRO A 69 -19.33 0.33 7.88
C PRO A 69 -19.35 -0.40 9.22
N ALA A 70 -19.72 -1.68 9.24
CA ALA A 70 -19.69 -2.52 10.44
C ALA A 70 -18.36 -3.29 10.62
N ALA A 71 -17.45 -3.22 9.65
CA ALA A 71 -16.17 -3.93 9.73
C ALA A 71 -15.21 -3.27 10.72
N ASN A 72 -14.46 -4.07 11.48
CA ASN A 72 -13.37 -3.57 12.30
C ASN A 72 -12.10 -3.45 11.43
N GLY A 73 -11.54 -2.25 11.36
CA GLY A 73 -10.30 -1.97 10.62
C GLY A 73 -9.12 -1.78 11.55
N VAL A 74 -8.04 -2.52 11.32
CA VAL A 74 -6.75 -2.32 11.98
C VAL A 74 -5.82 -1.62 11.01
N PHE A 75 -5.29 -0.47 11.41
CA PHE A 75 -4.45 0.41 10.59
C PHE A 75 -3.05 0.45 11.17
N VAL A 76 -2.10 -0.10 10.47
CA VAL A 76 -0.72 -0.26 10.95
C VAL A 76 0.22 0.64 10.18
N ASP A 77 0.94 1.50 10.88
CA ASP A 77 2.04 2.29 10.31
C ASP A 77 3.15 2.49 11.37
N PHE A 78 4.38 2.70 10.92
CA PHE A 78 5.50 2.98 11.81
C PHE A 78 5.75 4.48 12.00
N SER A 79 5.15 5.33 11.15
CA SER A 79 5.30 6.79 11.16
C SER A 79 4.28 7.45 12.09
N PRO A 80 4.70 8.12 13.18
CA PRO A 80 3.76 8.86 14.02
C PRO A 80 3.01 9.95 13.27
N ALA A 81 3.68 10.63 12.31
CA ALA A 81 3.07 11.68 11.51
C ALA A 81 1.96 11.14 10.60
N MET A 82 2.18 9.96 9.98
CA MET A 82 1.15 9.28 9.19
C MET A 82 -0.03 8.85 10.06
N LEU A 83 0.23 8.26 11.23
CA LEU A 83 -0.84 7.87 12.17
C LEU A 83 -1.65 9.07 12.68
N THR A 84 -1.01 10.24 12.87
CA THR A 84 -1.72 11.48 13.19
C THR A 84 -2.67 11.90 12.06
N ALA A 85 -2.22 11.79 10.81
CA ALA A 85 -3.06 12.07 9.65
C ALA A 85 -4.21 11.04 9.50
N ALA A 86 -3.92 9.76 9.75
CA ALA A 86 -4.93 8.70 9.79
C ALA A 86 -5.98 8.94 10.89
N GLN A 87 -5.56 9.34 12.09
CA GLN A 87 -6.46 9.69 13.19
C GLN A 87 -7.41 10.84 12.79
N ALA A 88 -6.89 11.86 12.11
CA ALA A 88 -7.69 12.97 11.62
C ALA A 88 -8.72 12.52 10.56
N ARG A 89 -8.33 11.63 9.65
CA ARG A 89 -9.22 11.08 8.62
C ARG A 89 -10.32 10.18 9.20
N LEU A 90 -9.94 9.34 10.16
CA LEU A 90 -10.78 8.26 10.68
C LEU A 90 -11.54 8.63 11.96
N HIS A 91 -11.49 9.90 12.39
CA HIS A 91 -12.03 10.36 13.68
C HIS A 91 -13.51 10.01 13.94
N GLN A 92 -14.31 9.79 12.89
CA GLN A 92 -15.71 9.42 12.99
C GLN A 92 -15.94 7.90 13.04
N HIS A 93 -14.90 7.07 12.84
CA HIS A 93 -14.98 5.63 12.80
C HIS A 93 -14.50 5.02 14.12
N GLN A 94 -15.44 4.65 15.01
CA GLN A 94 -15.11 4.03 16.30
C GLN A 94 -14.52 2.61 16.17
N ASN A 95 -14.71 1.98 15.02
CA ASN A 95 -14.22 0.66 14.64
C ASN A 95 -12.89 0.71 13.84
N ALA A 96 -12.22 1.86 13.83
CA ALA A 96 -10.88 2.03 13.29
C ALA A 96 -9.85 1.98 14.43
N HIS A 97 -8.92 1.02 14.38
CA HIS A 97 -7.90 0.79 15.40
C HIS A 97 -6.52 1.11 14.84
N LEU A 98 -5.95 2.24 15.26
CA LEU A 98 -4.60 2.68 14.84
C LEU A 98 -3.53 1.98 15.68
N VAL A 99 -2.51 1.44 15.02
CA VAL A 99 -1.43 0.70 15.65
C VAL A 99 -0.08 1.22 15.14
N ALA A 100 0.75 1.69 16.08
CA ALA A 100 2.14 2.04 15.79
C ALA A 100 2.99 0.77 15.83
N ALA A 101 3.31 0.20 14.65
CA ALA A 101 4.16 -0.97 14.56
C ALA A 101 5.01 -0.96 13.29
N ASP A 102 6.22 -1.52 13.40
CA ASP A 102 7.21 -1.58 12.34
C ASP A 102 7.29 -2.98 11.73
N TYR A 103 6.64 -3.17 10.58
CA TYR A 103 6.65 -4.44 9.85
C TYR A 103 8.00 -4.76 9.15
N SER A 104 8.99 -3.88 9.23
CA SER A 104 10.36 -4.24 8.81
C SER A 104 11.00 -5.27 9.74
N HIS A 105 10.50 -5.39 10.96
CA HIS A 105 10.90 -6.39 11.95
C HIS A 105 9.94 -7.59 11.97
N PRO A 106 10.40 -8.81 12.22
CA PRO A 106 9.53 -9.95 12.53
C PRO A 106 8.74 -9.67 13.82
N HIS A 107 7.61 -10.34 13.99
CA HIS A 107 6.75 -10.25 15.20
C HIS A 107 5.95 -8.94 15.36
N TRP A 108 5.95 -8.02 14.40
CA TRP A 108 5.10 -6.82 14.40
C TRP A 108 3.61 -7.14 14.62
N TYR A 109 3.17 -8.29 14.12
CA TYR A 109 1.79 -8.77 14.19
C TYR A 109 1.41 -9.38 15.55
N PHE A 110 2.37 -9.54 16.49
CA PHE A 110 2.08 -9.93 17.87
C PHE A 110 1.55 -8.75 18.71
N HIS A 111 1.46 -7.56 18.16
CA HIS A 111 0.80 -6.45 18.83
C HIS A 111 -0.62 -6.85 19.22
N GLU A 112 -1.00 -6.57 20.48
CA GLU A 112 -2.27 -7.04 21.08
C GLU A 112 -3.51 -6.73 20.24
N THR A 113 -3.59 -5.51 19.69
CA THR A 113 -4.70 -5.08 18.82
C THR A 113 -4.76 -5.88 17.52
N ILE A 114 -3.61 -6.18 16.90
CA ILE A 114 -3.56 -6.98 15.66
C ILE A 114 -4.00 -8.41 15.97
N ALA A 115 -3.44 -9.00 17.02
CA ALA A 115 -3.75 -10.36 17.44
C ALA A 115 -5.23 -10.54 17.84
N ALA A 116 -5.82 -9.52 18.47
CA ALA A 116 -7.22 -9.55 18.89
C ALA A 116 -8.22 -9.51 17.72
N HIS A 117 -7.83 -8.98 16.55
CA HIS A 117 -8.69 -8.85 15.37
C HIS A 117 -8.40 -9.90 14.28
N ALA A 118 -7.26 -10.58 14.36
CA ALA A 118 -6.94 -11.69 13.45
C ALA A 118 -7.81 -12.93 13.78
N PRO A 119 -8.12 -13.79 12.79
CA PRO A 119 -7.73 -13.68 11.40
C PRO A 119 -8.60 -12.69 10.59
N PHE A 120 -8.01 -12.04 9.59
CA PHE A 120 -8.65 -11.01 8.79
C PHE A 120 -9.37 -11.57 7.55
N ASP A 121 -10.50 -10.95 7.16
CA ASP A 121 -11.16 -11.19 5.87
C ASP A 121 -10.35 -10.62 4.71
N VAL A 122 -9.79 -9.42 4.95
CA VAL A 122 -9.09 -8.63 3.94
C VAL A 122 -7.83 -8.04 4.54
N ILE A 123 -6.75 -8.09 3.79
CA ILE A 123 -5.56 -7.30 4.08
C ILE A 123 -5.27 -6.44 2.84
N VAL A 124 -5.08 -5.14 3.05
CA VAL A 124 -4.66 -4.22 1.99
C VAL A 124 -3.33 -3.58 2.36
N SER A 125 -2.56 -3.20 1.34
CA SER A 125 -1.38 -2.34 1.49
C SER A 125 -1.30 -1.42 0.29
N GLY A 126 -0.83 -0.18 0.49
CA GLY A 126 -0.70 0.79 -0.59
C GLY A 126 0.59 1.58 -0.52
N PHE A 127 1.44 1.45 -1.56
CA PHE A 127 2.69 2.20 -1.70
C PHE A 127 3.59 2.16 -0.45
N SER A 128 3.72 0.99 0.15
CA SER A 128 4.40 0.81 1.43
C SER A 128 5.45 -0.30 1.41
N LEU A 129 5.14 -1.47 0.85
CA LEU A 129 6.02 -2.64 0.91
C LEU A 129 7.25 -2.50 0.00
N HIS A 130 7.23 -1.64 -1.00
CA HIS A 130 8.37 -1.39 -1.89
C HIS A 130 9.59 -0.77 -1.18
N HIS A 131 9.44 -0.33 0.04
CA HIS A 131 10.58 0.14 0.85
C HIS A 131 11.35 -1.01 1.53
N GLN A 132 10.84 -2.23 1.47
CA GLN A 132 11.47 -3.39 2.09
C GLN A 132 12.37 -4.15 1.11
N PRO A 133 13.48 -4.75 1.58
CA PRO A 133 14.27 -5.67 0.77
C PRO A 133 13.45 -6.93 0.41
N ASP A 134 13.78 -7.55 -0.72
CA ASP A 134 13.04 -8.69 -1.27
C ASP A 134 12.81 -9.83 -0.29
N ALA A 135 13.84 -10.18 0.48
CA ALA A 135 13.72 -11.21 1.52
C ALA A 135 12.69 -10.83 2.60
N ARG A 136 12.57 -9.53 2.93
CA ARG A 136 11.59 -9.07 3.91
C ARG A 136 10.18 -9.01 3.29
N LYS A 137 10.04 -8.56 2.05
CA LYS A 137 8.75 -8.61 1.32
C LYS A 137 8.20 -10.03 1.31
N TRP A 138 9.04 -11.01 0.94
CA TRP A 138 8.65 -12.41 0.92
C TRP A 138 8.18 -12.89 2.32
N ALA A 139 8.92 -12.55 3.36
CA ALA A 139 8.54 -12.90 4.74
C ALA A 139 7.24 -12.21 5.17
N ILE A 140 7.04 -10.92 4.82
CA ILE A 140 5.79 -10.21 5.07
C ILE A 140 4.63 -10.91 4.38
N TYR A 141 4.75 -11.31 3.12
CA TYR A 141 3.68 -12.03 2.41
C TYR A 141 3.32 -13.35 3.10
N ALA A 142 4.30 -14.08 3.63
CA ALA A 142 4.05 -15.29 4.43
C ALA A 142 3.34 -14.96 5.77
N GLU A 143 3.72 -13.87 6.43
CA GLU A 143 3.05 -13.37 7.64
C GLU A 143 1.59 -12.97 7.34
N LEU A 144 1.34 -12.27 6.22
CA LEU A 144 0.00 -11.90 5.80
C LEU A 144 -0.87 -13.12 5.47
N PHE A 145 -0.30 -14.13 4.80
CA PHE A 145 -0.99 -15.38 4.57
C PHE A 145 -1.45 -16.05 5.88
N HIS A 146 -0.61 -15.97 6.91
CA HIS A 146 -0.93 -16.52 8.23
C HIS A 146 -2.07 -15.74 8.91
N LEU A 147 -2.04 -14.41 8.78
CA LEU A 147 -3.04 -13.50 9.37
C LEU A 147 -4.40 -13.53 8.65
N LEU A 148 -4.46 -13.99 7.41
CA LEU A 148 -5.72 -14.15 6.69
C LEU A 148 -6.48 -15.39 7.21
N ARG A 149 -7.80 -15.27 7.30
CA ARG A 149 -8.67 -16.47 7.43
C ARG A 149 -8.71 -17.25 6.12
N PRO A 150 -9.13 -18.52 6.14
CA PRO A 150 -9.49 -19.24 4.92
C PRO A 150 -10.49 -18.44 4.09
N GLY A 151 -10.30 -18.37 2.78
CA GLY A 151 -11.05 -17.52 1.85
C GLY A 151 -10.79 -16.02 1.97
N GLY A 152 -9.88 -15.58 2.83
CA GLY A 152 -9.46 -14.18 2.94
C GLY A 152 -8.58 -13.73 1.78
N VAL A 153 -8.56 -12.44 1.47
CA VAL A 153 -7.83 -11.88 0.32
C VAL A 153 -6.82 -10.81 0.75
N PHE A 154 -5.64 -10.86 0.16
CA PHE A 154 -4.64 -9.79 0.21
C PHE A 154 -4.65 -9.02 -1.11
N VAL A 155 -4.70 -7.68 -1.05
CA VAL A 155 -4.60 -6.77 -2.21
C VAL A 155 -3.50 -5.74 -1.96
N ASN A 156 -2.57 -5.64 -2.90
CA ASN A 156 -1.48 -4.67 -2.85
C ASN A 156 -1.56 -3.68 -4.02
N LEU A 157 -1.60 -2.38 -3.69
CA LEU A 157 -1.46 -1.27 -4.63
C LEU A 157 -0.02 -0.78 -4.52
N GLU A 158 0.83 -1.01 -5.54
CA GLU A 158 2.27 -0.90 -5.28
C GLU A 158 3.05 -0.28 -6.43
N GLN A 159 4.18 0.36 -6.07
CA GLN A 159 5.22 0.68 -7.04
C GLN A 159 6.10 -0.56 -7.25
N VAL A 160 6.24 -0.98 -8.51
CA VAL A 160 6.96 -2.19 -8.89
C VAL A 160 8.08 -1.87 -9.87
N ALA A 161 9.08 -2.75 -9.98
CA ALA A 161 10.17 -2.54 -10.91
C ALA A 161 9.77 -2.80 -12.36
N SER A 162 10.34 -2.02 -13.26
CA SER A 162 10.45 -2.39 -14.68
C SER A 162 11.54 -3.43 -14.88
N HIS A 163 11.40 -4.28 -15.92
CA HIS A 163 12.42 -5.27 -16.29
C HIS A 163 13.60 -4.68 -17.07
N SER A 164 13.45 -3.47 -17.61
CA SER A 164 14.45 -2.83 -18.45
C SER A 164 14.67 -1.37 -18.07
N THR A 165 15.86 -0.85 -18.36
CA THR A 165 16.18 0.57 -18.21
C THR A 165 15.28 1.45 -19.08
N PHE A 166 14.88 0.98 -20.26
CA PHE A 166 13.93 1.66 -21.14
C PHE A 166 12.55 1.77 -20.48
N GLY A 167 12.02 0.68 -19.93
CA GLY A 167 10.74 0.68 -19.23
C GLY A 167 10.75 1.58 -17.99
N HIS A 168 11.85 1.55 -17.23
CA HIS A 168 12.05 2.43 -16.08
C HIS A 168 12.06 3.91 -16.49
N ALA A 169 12.80 4.28 -17.54
CA ALA A 169 12.85 5.66 -18.03
C ALA A 169 11.46 6.17 -18.46
N LEU A 170 10.67 5.33 -19.15
CA LEU A 170 9.29 5.66 -19.52
C LEU A 170 8.38 5.83 -18.30
N ALA A 171 8.52 4.98 -17.28
CA ALA A 171 7.76 5.07 -16.04
C ALA A 171 8.07 6.38 -15.29
N GLU A 172 9.35 6.72 -15.16
CA GLU A 172 9.78 7.98 -14.56
C GLU A 172 9.24 9.20 -15.31
N GLN A 173 9.37 9.21 -16.63
CA GLN A 173 8.85 10.29 -17.45
C GLN A 173 7.34 10.44 -17.30
N HIS A 174 6.61 9.34 -17.34
CA HIS A 174 5.15 9.35 -17.16
C HIS A 174 4.75 9.91 -15.78
N MET A 175 5.46 9.50 -14.72
CA MET A 175 5.22 10.01 -13.37
C MET A 175 5.49 11.51 -13.28
N LEU A 176 6.64 11.95 -13.80
CA LEU A 176 7.05 13.34 -13.82
C LEU A 176 6.02 14.22 -14.55
N ASP A 177 5.59 13.81 -15.75
CA ASP A 177 4.57 14.51 -16.54
C ASP A 177 3.23 14.60 -15.81
N THR A 178 2.86 13.55 -15.09
CA THR A 178 1.58 13.51 -14.37
C THR A 178 1.61 14.41 -13.14
N LEU A 179 2.69 14.39 -12.37
CA LEU A 179 2.93 15.29 -11.24
C LEU A 179 2.97 16.75 -11.70
N TRP A 180 3.66 17.03 -12.80
CA TRP A 180 3.71 18.38 -13.39
C TRP A 180 2.34 18.89 -13.77
N ARG A 181 1.55 18.11 -14.52
CA ARG A 181 0.17 18.49 -14.88
C ARG A 181 -0.71 18.70 -13.66
N HIS A 182 -0.50 17.93 -12.59
CA HIS A 182 -1.23 18.12 -11.35
C HIS A 182 -0.89 19.45 -10.70
N GLN A 183 0.38 19.81 -10.59
CA GLN A 183 0.84 21.09 -10.04
C GLN A 183 0.31 22.28 -10.85
N GLN A 184 0.34 22.20 -12.18
CA GLN A 184 -0.21 23.23 -13.04
C GLN A 184 -1.72 23.45 -12.78
N ARG A 185 -2.48 22.38 -12.59
CA ARG A 185 -3.92 22.48 -12.23
C ARG A 185 -4.15 23.10 -10.86
N GLN A 186 -3.19 22.96 -9.94
CA GLN A 186 -3.23 23.60 -8.62
C GLN A 186 -2.76 25.08 -8.64
N GLY A 187 -2.43 25.62 -9.83
CA GLY A 187 -1.99 27.01 -9.98
C GLY A 187 -0.55 27.25 -9.55
N GLN A 188 0.26 26.22 -9.40
CA GLN A 188 1.68 26.38 -9.06
C GLN A 188 2.46 26.90 -10.28
N THR A 189 3.37 27.87 -10.02
CA THR A 189 4.10 28.61 -11.05
C THR A 189 5.58 28.23 -11.17
N ALA A 190 6.00 27.09 -10.61
CA ALA A 190 7.37 26.62 -10.77
C ALA A 190 7.70 26.42 -12.26
N ASP A 191 8.97 26.63 -12.64
CA ASP A 191 9.43 26.27 -13.97
C ASP A 191 9.69 24.74 -14.06
N TRP A 192 9.64 24.21 -15.29
CA TRP A 192 9.81 22.78 -15.52
C TRP A 192 11.18 22.24 -15.08
N GLU A 193 12.26 22.99 -15.29
CA GLU A 193 13.61 22.50 -14.98
C GLU A 193 13.79 22.33 -13.48
N SER A 194 13.40 23.34 -12.69
CA SER A 194 13.41 23.28 -11.22
C SER A 194 12.54 22.14 -10.69
N PHE A 195 11.35 21.94 -11.28
CA PHE A 195 10.45 20.86 -10.89
C PHE A 195 11.06 19.48 -11.20
N ALA A 196 11.58 19.27 -12.41
CA ALA A 196 12.22 18.02 -12.80
C ALA A 196 13.45 17.70 -11.94
N GLN A 197 14.27 18.71 -11.63
CA GLN A 197 15.41 18.56 -10.72
C GLN A 197 14.96 18.15 -9.32
N ALA A 198 13.94 18.80 -8.77
CA ALA A 198 13.37 18.44 -7.47
C ALA A 198 12.80 17.00 -7.46
N PHE A 199 12.12 16.59 -8.53
CA PHE A 199 11.62 15.23 -8.70
C PHE A 199 12.73 14.17 -8.68
N HIS A 200 13.82 14.40 -9.38
CA HIS A 200 14.93 13.46 -9.47
C HIS A 200 15.79 13.42 -8.19
N SER A 201 15.86 14.51 -7.45
CA SER A 201 16.66 14.64 -6.21
C SER A 201 15.89 14.28 -4.93
N ARG A 202 14.64 13.79 -5.03
CA ARG A 202 13.83 13.42 -3.86
C ARG A 202 14.53 12.37 -3.00
N ALA A 203 14.60 12.65 -1.71
CA ALA A 203 15.27 11.78 -0.75
C ALA A 203 14.53 10.43 -0.55
N ASP A 204 13.20 10.42 -0.68
CA ASP A 204 12.36 9.21 -0.57
C ASP A 204 12.63 8.20 -1.69
N LYS A 205 13.14 8.66 -2.85
CA LYS A 205 13.49 7.80 -3.98
C LYS A 205 14.59 6.79 -3.64
N HIS A 206 15.52 7.16 -2.77
CA HIS A 206 16.60 6.27 -2.32
C HIS A 206 16.11 5.17 -1.36
N ALA A 207 14.93 5.32 -0.78
CA ALA A 207 14.32 4.30 0.07
C ALA A 207 13.61 3.19 -0.72
N ASN A 208 13.42 3.37 -2.04
CA ASN A 208 12.71 2.42 -2.87
C ASN A 208 13.57 1.19 -3.20
N GLN A 209 13.04 0.02 -2.95
CA GLN A 209 13.61 -1.28 -3.27
C GLN A 209 12.61 -2.05 -4.14
N LEU A 210 12.47 -1.59 -5.39
CA LEU A 210 11.42 -2.09 -6.27
C LEU A 210 11.69 -3.53 -6.72
N THR A 211 10.63 -4.31 -6.88
CA THR A 211 10.63 -5.69 -7.37
C THR A 211 9.58 -5.83 -8.47
N PRO A 212 9.86 -6.52 -9.59
CA PRO A 212 8.86 -6.76 -10.63
C PRO A 212 7.61 -7.45 -10.08
N VAL A 213 6.43 -7.04 -10.55
CA VAL A 213 5.15 -7.60 -10.07
C VAL A 213 5.04 -9.10 -10.34
N GLU A 214 5.60 -9.58 -11.43
CA GLU A 214 5.62 -11.00 -11.79
C GLU A 214 6.38 -11.83 -10.74
N THR A 215 7.48 -11.28 -10.21
CA THR A 215 8.23 -11.90 -9.11
C THR A 215 7.41 -11.92 -7.82
N GLN A 216 6.75 -10.82 -7.49
CA GLN A 216 5.90 -10.75 -6.29
C GLN A 216 4.69 -11.69 -6.40
N CYS A 217 4.02 -11.76 -7.55
CA CYS A 217 2.94 -12.72 -7.78
C CYS A 217 3.42 -14.18 -7.70
N ARG A 218 4.64 -14.47 -8.18
CA ARG A 218 5.25 -15.80 -8.03
C ARG A 218 5.46 -16.14 -6.55
N TRP A 219 6.00 -15.21 -5.75
CA TRP A 219 6.17 -15.41 -4.31
C TRP A 219 4.85 -15.69 -3.60
N LEU A 220 3.78 -14.96 -3.94
CA LEU A 220 2.47 -15.25 -3.36
C LEU A 220 2.02 -16.68 -3.65
N ARG A 221 2.19 -17.18 -4.90
CA ARG A 221 1.86 -18.56 -5.27
C ARG A 221 2.74 -19.59 -4.53
N GLU A 222 4.03 -19.32 -4.40
CA GLU A 222 4.98 -20.18 -3.66
C GLU A 222 4.64 -20.28 -2.16
N ILE A 223 4.08 -19.20 -1.56
CA ILE A 223 3.62 -19.18 -0.17
C ILE A 223 2.31 -19.98 0.00
N GLY A 224 1.51 -20.11 -1.05
CA GLY A 224 0.26 -20.88 -1.01
C GLY A 224 -0.99 -20.07 -1.32
N PHE A 225 -0.87 -18.79 -1.70
CA PHE A 225 -2.02 -18.04 -2.20
C PHE A 225 -2.53 -18.63 -3.52
N VAL A 226 -3.84 -18.64 -3.67
CA VAL A 226 -4.56 -18.98 -4.91
C VAL A 226 -5.14 -17.71 -5.54
N ASP A 227 -5.65 -17.81 -6.77
CA ASP A 227 -6.24 -16.69 -7.52
C ASP A 227 -5.30 -15.48 -7.61
N VAL A 228 -3.99 -15.77 -7.66
CA VAL A 228 -2.97 -14.72 -7.72
C VAL A 228 -2.88 -14.13 -9.11
N ASP A 229 -3.17 -12.83 -9.23
CA ASP A 229 -3.05 -12.12 -10.50
C ASP A 229 -2.67 -10.64 -10.30
N CYS A 230 -2.17 -10.02 -11.39
CA CYS A 230 -1.99 -8.59 -11.50
C CYS A 230 -3.18 -8.01 -12.26
N TYR A 231 -4.09 -7.36 -11.54
CA TYR A 231 -5.38 -6.86 -12.05
C TYR A 231 -5.28 -5.50 -12.74
N LEU A 232 -4.23 -4.73 -12.45
CA LEU A 232 -3.91 -3.47 -13.12
C LEU A 232 -2.41 -3.30 -13.14
N LYS A 233 -1.87 -2.91 -14.30
CA LYS A 233 -0.48 -2.47 -14.43
C LYS A 233 -0.40 -1.27 -15.36
N LEU A 234 0.21 -0.18 -14.88
CA LEU A 234 0.57 0.99 -15.67
C LEU A 234 2.03 1.32 -15.37
N PHE A 235 2.94 0.97 -16.28
CA PHE A 235 4.39 1.09 -16.08
C PHE A 235 4.84 0.44 -14.76
N GLU A 236 5.28 1.24 -13.79
CA GLU A 236 5.74 0.80 -12.46
C GLU A 236 4.65 0.89 -11.37
N LEU A 237 3.39 1.08 -11.74
CA LEU A 237 2.26 1.00 -10.83
C LEU A 237 1.49 -0.28 -11.08
N ALA A 238 1.18 -1.03 -10.03
CA ALA A 238 0.44 -2.27 -10.13
C ALA A 238 -0.57 -2.45 -8.99
N VAL A 239 -1.68 -3.11 -9.30
CA VAL A 239 -2.60 -3.69 -8.31
C VAL A 239 -2.59 -5.19 -8.51
N PHE A 240 -2.16 -5.93 -7.51
CA PHE A 240 -2.13 -7.39 -7.53
C PHE A 240 -2.68 -7.97 -6.24
N ALA A 241 -3.19 -9.17 -6.32
CA ALA A 241 -3.84 -9.81 -5.19
C ALA A 241 -3.67 -11.31 -5.20
N GLY A 242 -4.00 -11.95 -4.07
CA GLY A 242 -4.13 -13.39 -3.93
C GLY A 242 -5.00 -13.72 -2.74
N SER A 243 -5.70 -14.85 -2.80
CA SER A 243 -6.58 -15.35 -1.75
C SER A 243 -5.93 -16.51 -0.99
N LYS A 244 -6.21 -16.59 0.31
CA LYS A 244 -5.90 -17.80 1.07
C LYS A 244 -6.96 -18.86 0.71
N PRO A 245 -6.57 -20.11 0.38
CA PRO A 245 -7.52 -21.17 0.09
C PRO A 245 -8.58 -21.31 1.19
N GLU A 246 -9.80 -21.68 0.81
CA GLU A 246 -10.79 -22.16 1.78
C GLU A 246 -10.31 -23.47 2.40
N ASP A 247 -10.72 -23.73 3.64
CA ASP A 247 -10.50 -25.04 4.25
C ASP A 247 -11.28 -26.10 3.45
N VAL A 248 -10.57 -27.10 2.95
CA VAL A 248 -11.22 -28.25 2.27
C VAL A 248 -11.86 -29.12 3.37
N HIS A 249 -13.17 -29.09 3.42
CA HIS A 249 -13.98 -29.95 4.29
C HIS A 249 -14.12 -31.37 3.73
#